data_943dff0915e482fd5e938de84b3cbd72
#
_entry.id   943dff0915e482fd5e938de84b3cbd72
#
_cell.length_a   1.000
_cell.length_b   1.000
_cell.length_c   1.000
_cell.angle_alpha   90.00
_cell.angle_beta   90.00
_cell.angle_gamma   90.00
#
_symmetry.space_group_name_H-M   'P 1'
#
loop_
_entity.id
_entity.type
_entity.pdbx_description
1 polymer ?
#
loop_
_entity_poly.entity_id
_entity_poly.type
_entity_poly.pdbx_seq_one_letter_code
_entity_poly.pdbx_strand_id
1 'polypeptide(L)'
;MCLGPAMAGDRFTDNGDGTITDHKLGLMWSKTDNQGDINWIQAEKWVQFTFPDTLEKKYDNWRLPTLAELQSILVENKNAKGYEAECGQWVKTVPEIELSCGWVWTSETDPIAPTARIFNFDNVYHYTVRKAHKRGYRALPVRNLK
;
A
#
# COMPACT_ATOMS: atom_id res chain seq x y z
N MET A 1 24.89 -2.16 -23.00
CA MET A 1 24.22 -2.01 -22.76
C MET A 1 23.33 -1.61 -22.71
N CYS A 2 22.74 -1.61 -22.67
CA CYS A 2 21.77 -1.15 -22.66
C CYS A 2 21.07 -1.06 -21.90
N LEU A 3 21.07 -0.64 -21.47
CA LEU A 3 20.22 -0.57 -20.84
C LEU A 3 19.35 -0.16 -21.17
N GLY A 4 19.78 -0.18 -21.12
CA GLY A 4 18.62 -0.10 -21.80
C GLY A 4 17.72 0.97 -21.32
N PRO A 5 16.77 1.32 -22.15
CA PRO A 5 15.82 2.31 -21.73
C PRO A 5 15.34 1.93 -20.34
N ALA A 6 15.11 2.92 -19.53
CA ALA A 6 14.56 2.68 -18.23
C ALA A 6 13.33 1.80 -18.39
N MET A 7 13.40 0.64 -17.85
CA MET A 7 12.32 -0.29 -17.91
C MET A 7 11.28 0.11 -16.89
N ALA A 8 10.04 -0.24 -17.15
CA ALA A 8 9.01 -0.06 -16.16
C ALA A 8 9.46 -0.65 -14.83
N GLY A 9 10.18 -1.77 -14.86
CA GLY A 9 10.69 -2.40 -13.65
C GLY A 9 11.78 -1.63 -12.93
N ASP A 10 12.37 -0.62 -13.57
CA ASP A 10 13.44 0.14 -12.93
C ASP A 10 12.92 1.01 -11.79
N ARG A 11 11.65 1.29 -11.76
CA ARG A 11 11.07 2.04 -10.65
C ARG A 11 11.14 1.26 -9.35
N PHE A 12 10.93 -0.04 -9.42
CA PHE A 12 10.83 -0.87 -8.23
C PHE A 12 11.94 -1.91 -8.19
N THR A 13 12.51 -2.12 -7.01
CA THR A 13 13.46 -3.20 -6.76
C THR A 13 12.89 -4.05 -5.62
N ASP A 14 12.71 -5.34 -5.88
CA ASP A 14 12.35 -6.29 -4.82
C ASP A 14 13.62 -6.61 -4.05
N ASN A 15 13.65 -6.25 -2.77
CA ASN A 15 14.84 -6.40 -1.95
C ASN A 15 15.03 -7.82 -1.42
N GLY A 16 14.07 -8.71 -1.66
CA GLY A 16 14.16 -10.10 -1.24
C GLY A 16 13.90 -10.33 0.24
N ASP A 17 13.51 -9.31 0.97
CA ASP A 17 13.29 -9.37 2.42
C ASP A 17 11.87 -8.95 2.80
N GLY A 18 10.95 -8.94 1.85
CA GLY A 18 9.58 -8.50 2.08
C GLY A 18 9.37 -7.02 1.85
N THR A 19 10.38 -6.32 1.38
CA THR A 19 10.28 -4.89 1.08
C THR A 19 10.60 -4.62 -0.39
N ILE A 20 10.03 -3.51 -0.88
CA ILE A 20 10.20 -3.05 -2.26
C ILE A 20 10.71 -1.62 -2.23
N THR A 21 11.83 -1.35 -2.89
CA THR A 21 12.33 0.02 -3.02
C THR A 21 11.68 0.69 -4.23
N ASP A 22 11.13 1.87 -4.00
CA ASP A 22 10.50 2.68 -5.03
C ASP A 22 11.43 3.84 -5.35
N HIS A 23 12.16 3.71 -6.46
CA HIS A 23 13.17 4.70 -6.83
C HIS A 23 12.56 6.01 -7.33
N LYS A 24 11.33 5.96 -7.81
CA LYS A 24 10.66 7.16 -8.33
C LYS A 24 10.27 8.12 -7.21
N LEU A 25 9.73 7.58 -6.12
CA LEU A 25 9.24 8.40 -5.02
C LEU A 25 10.19 8.46 -3.83
N GLY A 26 11.28 7.68 -3.86
CA GLY A 26 12.18 7.61 -2.71
C GLY A 26 11.54 6.95 -1.51
N LEU A 27 10.77 5.91 -1.74
CA LEU A 27 10.03 5.20 -0.70
C LEU A 27 10.45 3.74 -0.64
N MET A 28 10.13 3.13 0.48
CA MET A 28 10.19 1.68 0.62
C MET A 28 8.79 1.22 1.01
N TRP A 29 8.27 0.23 0.26
CA TRP A 29 6.95 -0.35 0.50
C TRP A 29 7.10 -1.73 1.11
N SER A 30 6.14 -2.12 1.93
CA SER A 30 5.96 -3.54 2.20
C SER A 30 5.55 -4.23 0.90
N LYS A 31 6.03 -5.43 0.68
CA LYS A 31 5.62 -6.21 -0.49
C LYS A 31 4.16 -6.63 -0.39
N THR A 32 3.66 -6.84 0.82
CA THR A 32 2.28 -7.27 1.05
C THR A 32 1.62 -6.39 2.10
N ASP A 33 0.27 -6.41 2.11
CA ASP A 33 -0.48 -5.73 3.16
C ASP A 33 -0.56 -6.63 4.41
N ASN A 34 -1.40 -6.24 5.37
CA ASN A 34 -1.55 -7.02 6.62
C ASN A 34 -2.39 -8.28 6.46
N GLN A 35 -2.96 -8.52 5.29
CA GLN A 35 -3.70 -9.73 4.92
C GLN A 35 -4.92 -10.02 5.77
N GLY A 36 -5.49 -9.02 6.42
CA GLY A 36 -6.68 -9.18 7.24
C GLY A 36 -7.41 -7.88 7.43
N ASP A 37 -8.63 -7.97 7.93
CA ASP A 37 -9.44 -6.79 8.22
C ASP A 37 -8.79 -5.99 9.35
N ILE A 38 -8.69 -4.69 9.16
CA ILE A 38 -8.06 -3.83 10.16
C ILE A 38 -8.69 -2.45 10.11
N ASN A 39 -8.99 -1.85 11.26
CA ASN A 39 -9.48 -0.49 11.31
C ASN A 39 -8.30 0.49 11.29
N TRP A 40 -8.60 1.78 11.15
CA TRP A 40 -7.55 2.77 10.94
C TRP A 40 -6.60 2.90 12.14
N ILE A 41 -7.14 2.91 13.36
CA ILE A 41 -6.30 3.06 14.55
C ILE A 41 -5.38 1.85 14.72
N GLN A 42 -5.94 0.65 14.50
CA GLN A 42 -5.15 -0.57 14.53
C GLN A 42 -4.11 -0.59 13.41
N ALA A 43 -4.47 -0.06 12.24
CA ALA A 43 -3.56 -0.01 11.10
C ALA A 43 -2.34 0.86 11.41
N GLU A 44 -2.56 2.04 11.98
CA GLU A 44 -1.45 2.90 12.36
C GLU A 44 -0.50 2.21 13.33
N LYS A 45 -1.08 1.59 14.36
CA LYS A 45 -0.26 0.88 15.36
C LYS A 45 0.47 -0.30 14.75
N TRP A 46 -0.21 -1.03 13.88
CA TRP A 46 0.38 -2.22 13.28
C TRP A 46 1.58 -1.85 12.40
N VAL A 47 1.45 -0.82 11.58
CA VAL A 47 2.56 -0.44 10.69
C VAL A 47 3.75 0.11 11.48
N GLN A 48 3.51 0.76 12.61
CA GLN A 48 4.58 1.36 13.40
C GLN A 48 5.27 0.37 14.34
N PHE A 49 4.51 -0.54 14.94
CA PHE A 49 5.02 -1.33 16.04
C PHE A 49 5.05 -2.83 15.79
N THR A 50 4.13 -3.37 15.00
CA THR A 50 4.04 -4.81 14.77
C THR A 50 4.73 -5.23 13.48
N PHE A 51 4.42 -4.54 12.39
CA PHE A 51 4.98 -4.87 11.09
C PHE A 51 6.52 -4.89 11.08
N PRO A 52 7.21 -3.90 11.68
CA PRO A 52 8.68 -3.91 11.65
C PRO A 52 9.28 -5.18 12.25
N ASP A 53 8.62 -5.76 13.25
CA ASP A 53 9.11 -6.99 13.88
C ASP A 53 8.93 -8.22 13.00
N THR A 54 8.12 -8.14 11.96
CA THR A 54 7.94 -9.26 11.02
C THR A 54 9.07 -9.35 10.01
N LEU A 55 9.90 -8.32 9.90
CA LEU A 55 10.98 -8.26 8.91
C LEU A 55 12.27 -8.73 9.53
N GLU A 56 13.08 -9.48 8.76
CA GLU A 56 14.41 -9.86 9.19
C GLU A 56 15.29 -8.62 9.36
N LYS A 57 15.27 -7.76 8.34
CA LYS A 57 16.06 -6.54 8.37
C LYS A 57 15.22 -5.43 8.95
N LYS A 58 15.77 -4.72 9.93
CA LYS A 58 15.02 -3.68 10.62
C LYS A 58 15.20 -2.33 9.95
N TYR A 59 14.06 -1.73 9.61
CA TYR A 59 13.98 -0.36 9.13
C TYR A 59 13.02 0.37 10.06
N ASP A 60 13.20 1.67 10.20
CA ASP A 60 12.33 2.47 11.07
C ASP A 60 11.42 3.40 10.27
N ASN A 61 10.57 4.12 10.98
CA ASN A 61 9.69 5.16 10.41
C ASN A 61 8.65 4.64 9.41
N TRP A 62 8.19 3.42 9.64
CA TRP A 62 7.06 2.89 8.87
C TRP A 62 5.79 3.66 9.21
N ARG A 63 4.97 3.91 8.20
CA ARG A 63 3.73 4.68 8.32
C ARG A 63 2.72 4.20 7.30
N LEU A 64 1.48 4.70 7.44
CA LEU A 64 0.49 4.52 6.39
C LEU A 64 0.83 5.44 5.21
N PRO A 65 0.51 5.03 3.98
CA PRO A 65 0.77 5.86 2.80
C PRO A 65 -0.22 7.00 2.68
N THR A 66 0.18 8.05 1.97
CA THR A 66 -0.76 9.09 1.58
C THR A 66 -1.62 8.58 0.41
N LEU A 67 -2.72 9.28 0.15
CA LEU A 67 -3.56 8.96 -1.01
C LEU A 67 -2.75 9.04 -2.31
N ALA A 68 -1.95 10.08 -2.48
CA ALA A 68 -1.15 10.26 -3.69
C ALA A 68 -0.15 9.11 -3.86
N GLU A 69 0.43 8.63 -2.76
CA GLU A 69 1.35 7.50 -2.82
C GLU A 69 0.63 6.23 -3.28
N LEU A 70 -0.55 5.95 -2.73
CA LEU A 70 -1.32 4.79 -3.17
C LEU A 70 -1.73 4.90 -4.63
N GLN A 71 -2.17 6.08 -5.06
CA GLN A 71 -2.54 6.29 -6.46
C GLN A 71 -1.36 6.06 -7.40
N SER A 72 -0.14 6.31 -6.92
CA SER A 72 1.06 6.16 -7.75
C SER A 72 1.38 4.70 -8.06
N ILE A 73 0.89 3.76 -7.27
CA ILE A 73 1.13 2.33 -7.52
C ILE A 73 -0.06 1.64 -8.17
N LEU A 74 -1.06 2.41 -8.56
CA LEU A 74 -2.17 1.89 -9.35
C LEU A 74 -1.73 1.73 -10.81
N VAL A 75 -2.11 0.61 -11.42
CA VAL A 75 -1.88 0.40 -12.84
C VAL A 75 -3.02 1.07 -13.61
N GLU A 76 -2.70 2.10 -14.37
CA GLU A 76 -3.71 2.91 -15.05
C GLU A 76 -3.99 2.46 -16.48
N ASN A 77 -3.56 1.30 -16.90
CA ASN A 77 -3.84 0.77 -18.22
C ASN A 77 -5.32 0.39 -18.31
N LYS A 78 -6.02 0.95 -19.29
CA LYS A 78 -7.45 0.67 -19.48
C LYS A 78 -7.74 -0.82 -19.66
N ASN A 79 -6.79 -1.56 -20.19
CA ASN A 79 -6.96 -2.99 -20.43
C ASN A 79 -6.52 -3.84 -19.25
N ALA A 80 -5.96 -3.23 -18.20
CA ALA A 80 -5.50 -3.97 -17.04
C ALA A 80 -6.70 -4.37 -16.19
N LYS A 81 -6.85 -5.67 -15.98
CA LYS A 81 -7.90 -6.20 -15.11
C LYS A 81 -7.43 -6.34 -13.68
N GLY A 82 -6.10 -6.39 -13.48
CA GLY A 82 -5.56 -6.73 -12.19
C GLY A 82 -5.69 -8.21 -11.92
N TYR A 83 -5.68 -8.57 -10.66
CA TYR A 83 -5.89 -9.95 -10.22
C TYR A 83 -7.05 -9.98 -9.22
N GLU A 84 -7.75 -11.12 -9.19
CA GLU A 84 -8.85 -11.30 -8.25
C GLU A 84 -8.29 -11.66 -6.87
N ALA A 85 -8.56 -10.79 -5.91
CA ALA A 85 -8.15 -11.04 -4.52
C ALA A 85 -9.16 -11.95 -3.82
N GLU A 86 -8.75 -12.50 -2.68
CA GLU A 86 -9.64 -13.39 -1.91
C GLU A 86 -10.94 -12.69 -1.50
N CYS A 87 -10.90 -11.37 -1.34
CA CYS A 87 -12.10 -10.61 -0.98
C CYS A 87 -13.07 -10.40 -2.16
N GLY A 88 -12.71 -10.89 -3.36
CA GLY A 88 -13.57 -10.80 -4.53
C GLY A 88 -13.35 -9.57 -5.39
N GLN A 89 -12.49 -8.65 -4.97
CA GLN A 89 -12.18 -7.46 -5.75
C GLN A 89 -11.06 -7.71 -6.74
N TRP A 90 -11.07 -6.99 -7.85
CA TRP A 90 -10.03 -7.05 -8.86
C TRP A 90 -9.02 -5.94 -8.60
N VAL A 91 -7.87 -6.32 -8.07
CA VAL A 91 -6.86 -5.39 -7.58
C VAL A 91 -5.91 -5.01 -8.70
N LYS A 92 -5.77 -3.71 -8.94
CA LYS A 92 -4.97 -3.17 -10.05
C LYS A 92 -3.69 -2.51 -9.55
N THR A 93 -2.97 -3.17 -8.67
CA THR A 93 -1.66 -2.68 -8.23
C THR A 93 -0.55 -3.12 -9.18
N VAL A 94 0.58 -2.40 -9.11
CA VAL A 94 1.80 -2.83 -9.80
C VAL A 94 2.17 -4.25 -9.32
N PRO A 95 2.77 -5.06 -10.21
CA PRO A 95 2.99 -6.48 -9.88
C PRO A 95 3.97 -6.70 -8.74
N GLU A 96 4.81 -5.73 -8.42
CA GLU A 96 5.78 -5.87 -7.34
C GLU A 96 5.14 -5.86 -5.95
N ILE A 97 3.93 -5.31 -5.83
CA ILE A 97 3.24 -5.18 -4.55
C ILE A 97 1.95 -5.99 -4.60
N GLU A 98 1.75 -6.86 -3.60
CA GLU A 98 0.61 -7.77 -3.55
C GLU A 98 -0.36 -7.34 -2.46
N LEU A 99 -1.61 -7.08 -2.85
CA LEU A 99 -2.68 -6.73 -1.91
C LEU A 99 -3.67 -7.89 -1.81
N SER A 100 -4.14 -8.13 -0.59
CA SER A 100 -5.14 -9.19 -0.34
C SER A 100 -6.57 -8.69 -0.52
N CYS A 101 -6.76 -7.37 -0.64
CA CYS A 101 -8.04 -6.76 -0.96
C CYS A 101 -7.80 -5.37 -1.53
N GLY A 102 -8.81 -4.79 -2.16
CA GLY A 102 -8.63 -3.51 -2.86
C GLY A 102 -8.70 -2.26 -1.98
N TRP A 103 -9.26 -2.37 -0.77
CA TRP A 103 -9.42 -1.22 0.12
C TRP A 103 -8.18 -1.03 0.99
N VAL A 104 -7.51 0.11 0.86
CA VAL A 104 -6.27 0.38 1.61
C VAL A 104 -6.37 1.73 2.32
N TRP A 105 -6.05 1.74 3.62
CA TRP A 105 -6.05 2.95 4.43
C TRP A 105 -4.95 3.92 4.03
N THR A 106 -5.28 5.21 4.07
CA THR A 106 -4.26 6.26 3.93
C THR A 106 -3.97 6.88 5.29
N SER A 107 -2.90 7.68 5.34
CA SER A 107 -2.58 8.46 6.54
C SER A 107 -3.45 9.70 6.69
N GLU A 108 -4.33 9.99 5.73
CA GLU A 108 -5.10 11.24 5.70
C GLU A 108 -6.35 11.11 6.54
N THR A 109 -6.46 11.94 7.55
CA THR A 109 -7.57 11.92 8.48
C THR A 109 -8.19 13.30 8.61
N ASP A 110 -9.45 13.32 9.03
CA ASP A 110 -10.09 14.55 9.44
C ASP A 110 -9.71 14.77 10.93
N PRO A 111 -9.13 15.91 11.29
CA PRO A 111 -8.74 16.14 12.68
C PRO A 111 -9.93 16.27 13.64
N ILE A 112 -11.12 16.58 13.11
CA ILE A 112 -12.31 16.79 13.94
C ILE A 112 -13.19 15.56 13.97
N ALA A 113 -13.41 14.94 12.82
CA ALA A 113 -14.29 13.79 12.70
C ALA A 113 -13.53 12.49 12.88
N PRO A 114 -14.19 11.42 13.38
CA PRO A 114 -13.52 10.12 13.54
C PRO A 114 -13.43 9.37 12.21
N THR A 115 -12.91 10.04 11.18
CA THR A 115 -12.86 9.50 9.82
C THR A 115 -11.45 9.58 9.26
N ALA A 116 -11.18 8.70 8.31
CA ALA A 116 -9.92 8.67 7.56
C ALA A 116 -10.24 8.33 6.11
N ARG A 117 -9.30 8.64 5.23
CA ARG A 117 -9.48 8.39 3.80
C ARG A 117 -8.99 7.00 3.45
N ILE A 118 -9.73 6.33 2.59
CA ILE A 118 -9.39 5.00 2.09
C ILE A 118 -9.43 5.04 0.56
N PHE A 119 -8.52 4.28 -0.07
CA PHE A 119 -8.44 4.18 -1.52
C PHE A 119 -8.78 2.75 -1.96
N ASN A 120 -9.51 2.65 -3.08
CA ASN A 120 -9.91 1.35 -3.61
C ASN A 120 -9.20 1.07 -4.94
N PHE A 121 -8.45 -0.02 -4.97
CA PHE A 121 -7.68 -0.42 -6.14
C PHE A 121 -8.51 -1.15 -7.21
N ASP A 122 -9.78 -1.42 -6.93
CA ASP A 122 -10.69 -2.01 -7.92
C ASP A 122 -11.43 -0.92 -8.69
N ASN A 123 -12.22 -0.09 -8.00
CA ASN A 123 -13.01 0.95 -8.65
C ASN A 123 -12.25 2.28 -8.79
N VAL A 124 -11.07 2.39 -8.20
CA VAL A 124 -10.16 3.55 -8.33
C VAL A 124 -10.65 4.80 -7.58
N TYR A 125 -11.72 4.68 -6.81
CA TYR A 125 -12.23 5.80 -6.03
C TYR A 125 -11.60 5.84 -4.64
N HIS A 126 -11.69 6.99 -4.01
CA HIS A 126 -11.31 7.15 -2.62
C HIS A 126 -12.49 7.71 -1.85
N TYR A 127 -12.58 7.35 -0.59
CA TYR A 127 -13.71 7.69 0.26
C TYR A 127 -13.22 8.10 1.63
N THR A 128 -14.01 8.89 2.33
CA THR A 128 -13.81 9.16 3.73
C THR A 128 -14.75 8.24 4.50
N VAL A 129 -14.20 7.42 5.38
CA VAL A 129 -14.96 6.42 6.14
C VAL A 129 -14.58 6.50 7.60
N ARG A 130 -15.43 5.93 8.47
CA ARG A 130 -15.15 5.92 9.90
C ARG A 130 -13.91 5.09 10.22
N LYS A 131 -13.06 5.61 11.10
CA LYS A 131 -11.84 4.92 11.52
C LYS A 131 -12.13 3.54 12.15
N ALA A 132 -13.32 3.35 12.69
CA ALA A 132 -13.71 2.08 13.32
C ALA A 132 -14.05 0.97 12.34
N HIS A 133 -14.30 1.29 11.08
CA HIS A 133 -14.61 0.29 10.07
C HIS A 133 -13.36 -0.53 9.75
N LYS A 134 -13.55 -1.84 9.59
CA LYS A 134 -12.40 -2.73 9.30
C LYS A 134 -12.68 -3.76 8.22
N ARG A 135 -13.94 -4.03 7.90
CA ARG A 135 -14.30 -5.14 7.03
C ARG A 135 -13.82 -4.91 5.59
N GLY A 136 -12.89 -5.74 5.16
CA GLY A 136 -12.30 -5.63 3.82
C GLY A 136 -11.19 -4.59 3.71
N TYR A 137 -10.87 -3.88 4.78
CA TYR A 137 -9.89 -2.80 4.77
C TYR A 137 -8.52 -3.31 5.20
N ARG A 138 -7.47 -2.82 4.53
CA ARG A 138 -6.10 -3.31 4.69
C ARG A 138 -5.14 -2.17 4.99
N ALA A 139 -4.01 -2.52 5.57
CA ALA A 139 -2.91 -1.60 5.82
C ALA A 139 -1.70 -2.02 4.97
N LEU A 140 -1.14 -1.09 4.23
CA LEU A 140 0.07 -1.31 3.44
C LEU A 140 1.16 -0.39 3.95
N PRO A 141 2.16 -0.92 4.66
CA PRO A 141 3.23 -0.10 5.21
C PRO A 141 4.10 0.54 4.14
N VAL A 142 4.50 1.78 4.40
CA VAL A 142 5.45 2.51 3.57
C VAL A 142 6.36 3.33 4.47
N ARG A 143 7.57 3.61 4.01
CA ARG A 143 8.48 4.51 4.72
C ARG A 143 9.31 5.30 3.71
N ASN A 144 9.75 6.47 4.13
CA ASN A 144 10.70 7.22 3.33
C ASN A 144 12.07 6.56 3.43
N LEU A 145 12.84 6.60 2.34
CA LEU A 145 14.16 6.00 2.34
C LEU A 145 15.13 6.76 3.25
N LYS A 146 14.80 8.00 3.58
CA LYS A 146 15.61 8.81 4.48
C LYS A 146 14.84 9.35 5.65
#